data_94f84df759d2516722faff9e8a58e1ea
#
_entry.id   94f84df759d2516722faff9e8a58e1ea
#
_cell.length_a   1.000
_cell.length_b   1.000
_cell.length_c   1.000
_cell.angle_alpha   90.00
_cell.angle_beta   90.00
_cell.angle_gamma   90.00
#
_symmetry.space_group_name_H-M   'P 1'
#
loop_
_entity.id
_entity.type
_entity.pdbx_description
1 polymer ?
#
loop_
_entity_poly.entity_id
_entity_poly.type
_entity_poly.pdbx_seq_one_letter_code
_entity_poly.pdbx_strand_id
1 'polypeptide(L)'
;MKVILLTDVKGQGKKGEIVNVSDGYARNYLLPRKLAEEATSQNLNNARLKKEAQEHKVEVQLQQAKEKAEELEKHGIVMKAKSGSKGRLFGAVTSQEIADAIKEQTGLEVEKKKIVLENPIKELGVHTVQIKLYGGVSSKIKVKIEEE
;
A
#
# COMPACT_ATOMS: atom_id res chain seq x y z
N MET A 1 5.12 -7.25 37.02
CA MET A 1 3.74 -7.07 36.51
C MET A 1 3.74 -7.03 35.01
N LYS A 2 2.88 -7.79 34.39
CA LYS A 2 2.73 -7.77 32.92
C LYS A 2 1.70 -6.74 32.51
N VAL A 3 2.04 -5.92 31.55
CA VAL A 3 1.14 -4.90 31.00
C VAL A 3 1.14 -4.95 29.46
N ILE A 4 0.04 -4.51 28.87
CA ILE A 4 -0.10 -4.36 27.42
C ILE A 4 0.06 -2.87 27.09
N LEU A 5 1.02 -2.53 26.24
CA LEU A 5 1.25 -1.15 25.86
C LEU A 5 0.15 -0.62 24.94
N LEU A 6 -0.45 0.49 25.29
CA LEU A 6 -1.48 1.18 24.51
C LEU A 6 -0.87 2.19 23.51
N THR A 7 0.39 2.51 23.71
CA THR A 7 1.17 3.40 22.85
C THR A 7 2.64 2.98 22.89
N ASP A 8 3.43 3.50 21.97
CA ASP A 8 4.87 3.24 21.98
C ASP A 8 5.50 3.91 23.21
N VAL A 9 6.21 3.11 24.00
CA VAL A 9 6.92 3.59 25.21
C VAL A 9 8.41 3.38 25.00
N LYS A 10 9.14 4.46 25.01
CA LYS A 10 10.60 4.43 24.84
C LYS A 10 11.26 3.60 25.95
N GLY A 11 12.07 2.63 25.56
CA GLY A 11 12.77 1.74 26.48
C GLY A 11 11.96 0.54 26.98
N GLN A 12 10.67 0.45 26.64
CA GLN A 12 9.81 -0.68 27.04
C GLN A 12 9.32 -1.51 25.83
N GLY A 13 8.77 -0.87 24.82
CA GLY A 13 8.26 -1.55 23.64
C GLY A 13 7.29 -0.71 22.83
N LYS A 14 6.64 -1.33 21.85
CA LYS A 14 5.69 -0.70 20.95
C LYS A 14 4.25 -0.96 21.36
N LYS A 15 3.35 -0.17 20.79
CA LYS A 15 1.91 -0.34 20.98
C LYS A 15 1.47 -1.78 20.68
N GLY A 16 0.73 -2.37 21.62
CA GLY A 16 0.22 -3.73 21.51
C GLY A 16 1.15 -4.82 22.04
N GLU A 17 2.39 -4.48 22.42
CA GLU A 17 3.32 -5.42 23.01
C GLU A 17 3.00 -5.67 24.50
N ILE A 18 3.22 -6.91 24.91
CA ILE A 18 3.11 -7.32 26.30
C ILE A 18 4.50 -7.24 26.90
N VAL A 19 4.67 -6.42 27.92
CA VAL A 19 5.97 -6.21 28.58
C VAL A 19 5.86 -6.50 30.08
N ASN A 20 6.94 -6.97 30.66
CA ASN A 20 7.05 -7.16 32.10
C ASN A 20 7.77 -5.97 32.70
N VAL A 21 7.10 -5.23 33.56
CA VAL A 21 7.63 -4.05 34.25
C VAL A 21 7.47 -4.16 35.76
N SER A 22 8.20 -3.34 36.51
CA SER A 22 8.01 -3.29 37.96
C SER A 22 6.61 -2.77 38.33
N ASP A 23 6.05 -3.27 39.41
CA ASP A 23 4.72 -2.84 39.87
C ASP A 23 4.63 -1.36 40.13
N GLY A 24 5.67 -0.77 40.72
CA GLY A 24 5.75 0.69 40.94
C GLY A 24 5.73 1.49 39.65
N TYR A 25 6.49 1.10 38.67
CA TYR A 25 6.52 1.76 37.37
C TYR A 25 5.18 1.67 36.63
N ALA A 26 4.58 0.48 36.62
CA ALA A 26 3.28 0.28 36.01
C ALA A 26 2.21 1.13 36.67
N ARG A 27 2.08 1.05 37.99
CA ARG A 27 1.02 1.75 38.75
C ARG A 27 1.22 3.26 38.83
N ASN A 28 2.43 3.75 38.90
CA ASN A 28 2.72 5.17 39.08
C ASN A 28 2.91 5.92 37.77
N TYR A 29 3.29 5.27 36.70
CA TYR A 29 3.62 5.90 35.41
C TYR A 29 2.72 5.42 34.27
N LEU A 30 2.70 4.13 33.97
CA LEU A 30 2.01 3.59 32.80
C LEU A 30 0.49 3.66 32.90
N LEU A 31 -0.08 3.15 34.00
CA LEU A 31 -1.53 3.08 34.19
C LEU A 31 -2.18 4.47 34.33
N PRO A 32 -1.69 5.40 35.20
CA PRO A 32 -2.30 6.72 35.34
C PRO A 32 -2.28 7.55 34.05
N ARG A 33 -1.24 7.38 33.24
CA ARG A 33 -1.10 8.09 31.97
C ARG A 33 -1.75 7.39 30.77
N LYS A 34 -2.40 6.25 31.03
CA LYS A 34 -3.03 5.43 29.98
C LYS A 34 -2.06 5.01 28.86
N LEU A 35 -0.80 4.81 29.21
CA LEU A 35 0.23 4.32 28.30
C LEU A 35 0.21 2.81 28.15
N ALA A 36 -0.32 2.12 29.15
CA ALA A 36 -0.49 0.69 29.16
C ALA A 36 -1.72 0.30 29.98
N GLU A 37 -2.16 -0.93 29.83
CA GLU A 37 -3.21 -1.53 30.64
C GLU A 37 -2.71 -2.84 31.26
N GLU A 38 -3.33 -3.26 32.36
CA GLU A 38 -2.96 -4.51 33.03
C GLU A 38 -3.23 -5.70 32.12
N ALA A 39 -2.27 -6.62 32.04
CA ALA A 39 -2.37 -7.84 31.22
C ALA A 39 -3.27 -8.89 31.92
N THR A 40 -4.56 -8.60 32.03
CA THR A 40 -5.56 -9.56 32.48
C THR A 40 -5.89 -10.57 31.38
N SER A 41 -6.50 -11.72 31.72
CA SER A 41 -6.92 -12.71 30.72
C SER A 41 -7.85 -12.10 29.66
N GLN A 42 -8.75 -11.21 30.04
CA GLN A 42 -9.66 -10.52 29.13
C GLN A 42 -8.90 -9.54 28.21
N ASN A 43 -7.99 -8.73 28.77
CA ASN A 43 -7.19 -7.78 28.00
C ASN A 43 -6.23 -8.49 27.04
N LEU A 44 -5.62 -9.59 27.46
CA LEU A 44 -4.78 -10.43 26.60
C LEU A 44 -5.58 -11.02 25.45
N ASN A 45 -6.78 -11.52 25.71
CA ASN A 45 -7.65 -12.07 24.67
C ASN A 45 -8.07 -10.96 23.66
N ASN A 46 -8.45 -9.79 24.15
CA ASN A 46 -8.79 -8.65 23.31
C ASN A 46 -7.61 -8.19 22.44
N ALA A 47 -6.41 -8.13 23.00
CA ALA A 47 -5.19 -7.78 22.28
C ALA A 47 -4.88 -8.82 21.19
N ARG A 48 -5.03 -10.12 21.50
CA ARG A 48 -4.87 -11.20 20.51
C ARG A 48 -5.87 -11.08 19.38
N LEU A 49 -7.15 -10.89 19.68
CA LEU A 49 -8.21 -10.74 18.68
C LEU A 49 -7.98 -9.53 17.77
N LYS A 50 -7.56 -8.40 18.35
CA LYS A 50 -7.20 -7.20 17.54
C LYS A 50 -6.01 -7.45 16.61
N LYS A 51 -5.01 -8.16 17.11
CA LYS A 51 -3.83 -8.51 16.32
C LYS A 51 -4.18 -9.45 15.17
N GLU A 52 -4.93 -10.50 15.44
CA GLU A 52 -5.41 -11.47 14.43
C GLU A 52 -6.28 -10.77 13.38
N ALA A 53 -7.19 -9.88 13.77
CA ALA A 53 -8.02 -9.11 12.86
C ALA A 53 -7.18 -8.17 11.97
N GLN A 54 -6.15 -7.54 12.54
CA GLN A 54 -5.25 -6.67 11.79
C GLN A 54 -4.39 -7.46 10.79
N GLU A 55 -3.86 -8.60 11.20
CA GLU A 55 -3.10 -9.50 10.32
C GLU A 55 -3.95 -10.03 9.18
N HIS A 56 -5.18 -10.44 9.46
CA HIS A 56 -6.14 -10.88 8.45
C HIS A 56 -6.48 -9.77 7.45
N LYS A 57 -6.70 -8.56 7.93
CA LYS A 57 -6.96 -7.39 7.08
C LYS A 57 -5.79 -7.10 6.13
N VAL A 58 -4.57 -7.15 6.65
CA VAL A 58 -3.35 -6.97 5.85
C VAL A 58 -3.22 -8.08 4.80
N GLU A 59 -3.47 -9.33 5.19
CA GLU A 59 -3.43 -10.48 4.29
C GLU A 59 -4.45 -10.36 3.15
N VAL A 60 -5.70 -9.98 3.46
CA VAL A 60 -6.76 -9.76 2.46
C VAL A 60 -6.37 -8.63 1.49
N GLN A 61 -5.86 -7.53 2.00
CA GLN A 61 -5.41 -6.41 1.16
C GLN A 61 -4.25 -6.81 0.25
N LEU A 62 -3.31 -7.60 0.76
CA LEU A 62 -2.20 -8.11 -0.03
C LEU A 62 -2.67 -9.06 -1.14
N GLN A 63 -3.61 -9.94 -0.82
CA GLN A 63 -4.22 -10.85 -1.81
C GLN A 63 -4.93 -10.08 -2.91
N GLN A 64 -5.75 -9.10 -2.55
CA GLN A 64 -6.43 -8.23 -3.52
C GLN A 64 -5.45 -7.46 -4.40
N ALA A 65 -4.35 -6.97 -3.83
CA ALA A 65 -3.31 -6.30 -4.59
C ALA A 65 -2.64 -7.23 -5.62
N LYS A 66 -2.37 -8.48 -5.24
CA LYS A 66 -1.83 -9.49 -6.15
C LYS A 66 -2.79 -9.83 -7.29
N GLU A 67 -4.06 -10.01 -7.00
CA GLU A 67 -5.10 -10.26 -8.00
C GLU A 67 -5.22 -9.11 -9.00
N LYS A 68 -5.23 -7.88 -8.51
CA LYS A 68 -5.24 -6.68 -9.35
C LYS A 68 -3.99 -6.59 -10.24
N ALA A 69 -2.82 -6.91 -9.68
CA ALA A 69 -1.57 -6.93 -10.43
C ALA A 69 -1.62 -7.92 -11.59
N GLU A 70 -2.07 -9.14 -11.35
CA GLU A 70 -2.22 -10.17 -12.38
C GLU A 70 -3.21 -9.74 -13.47
N GLU A 71 -4.34 -9.17 -13.09
CA GLU A 71 -5.35 -8.70 -14.03
C GLU A 71 -4.80 -7.59 -14.94
N LEU A 72 -4.08 -6.63 -14.37
CA LEU A 72 -3.44 -5.56 -15.13
C LEU A 72 -2.36 -6.10 -16.09
N GLU A 73 -1.57 -7.08 -15.68
CA GLU A 73 -0.56 -7.71 -16.53
C GLU A 73 -1.17 -8.46 -17.73
N LYS A 74 -2.32 -9.08 -17.52
CA LYS A 74 -3.01 -9.83 -18.59
C LYS A 74 -3.66 -8.94 -19.64
N HIS A 75 -4.27 -7.85 -19.23
CA HIS A 75 -5.08 -6.99 -20.12
C HIS A 75 -4.25 -5.90 -20.81
N GLY A 76 -3.21 -5.39 -20.14
CA GLY A 76 -2.50 -4.23 -20.63
C GLY A 76 -3.39 -2.99 -20.72
N ILE A 77 -2.83 -1.88 -21.13
CA ILE A 77 -3.55 -0.61 -21.30
C ILE A 77 -3.30 -0.08 -22.70
N VAL A 78 -4.36 0.33 -23.37
CA VAL A 78 -4.28 0.98 -24.67
C VAL A 78 -4.62 2.45 -24.52
N MET A 79 -3.72 3.31 -24.94
CA MET A 79 -3.90 4.76 -24.93
C MET A 79 -3.81 5.30 -26.35
N LYS A 80 -4.57 6.35 -26.62
CA LYS A 80 -4.49 7.09 -27.88
C LYS A 80 -3.85 8.44 -27.63
N ALA A 81 -2.91 8.80 -28.47
CA ALA A 81 -2.23 10.08 -28.40
C ALA A 81 -1.98 10.65 -29.80
N LYS A 82 -1.98 11.96 -29.90
CA LYS A 82 -1.64 12.63 -31.16
C LYS A 82 -0.14 12.53 -31.42
N SER A 83 0.23 12.05 -32.59
CA SER A 83 1.61 11.93 -32.99
C SER A 83 1.95 12.91 -34.12
N GLY A 84 3.19 13.32 -34.09
CA GLY A 84 3.79 14.10 -35.20
C GLY A 84 4.54 13.20 -36.17
N SER A 85 5.40 13.80 -37.00
CA SER A 85 6.27 13.07 -37.89
C SER A 85 7.24 12.14 -37.16
N LYS A 86 7.54 10.98 -37.72
CA LYS A 86 8.42 9.95 -37.17
C LYS A 86 7.93 9.23 -35.89
N GLY A 87 6.62 9.20 -35.64
CA GLY A 87 6.06 8.49 -34.50
C GLY A 87 6.28 9.14 -33.14
N ARG A 88 6.72 10.38 -33.11
CA ARG A 88 6.86 11.16 -31.89
C ARG A 88 5.53 11.78 -31.49
N LEU A 89 5.20 11.71 -30.21
CA LEU A 89 4.01 12.34 -29.66
C LEU A 89 4.18 13.86 -29.59
N PHE A 90 3.10 14.61 -29.84
CA PHE A 90 3.07 16.06 -29.64
C PHE A 90 3.20 16.45 -28.17
N GLY A 91 2.75 15.59 -27.27
CA GLY A 91 2.88 15.74 -25.82
C GLY A 91 3.42 14.47 -25.19
N ALA A 92 4.00 14.57 -24.01
CA ALA A 92 4.46 13.41 -23.26
C ALA A 92 3.30 12.75 -22.52
N VAL A 93 3.23 11.42 -22.52
CA VAL A 93 2.31 10.66 -21.69
C VAL A 93 2.88 10.59 -20.26
N THR A 94 2.14 11.16 -19.32
CA THR A 94 2.54 11.25 -17.92
C THR A 94 1.96 10.10 -17.09
N SER A 95 2.49 9.91 -15.89
CA SER A 95 1.94 8.93 -14.94
C SER A 95 0.48 9.20 -14.58
N GLN A 96 0.05 10.47 -14.61
CA GLN A 96 -1.35 10.84 -14.40
C GLN A 96 -2.25 10.29 -15.49
N GLU A 97 -1.88 10.46 -16.73
CA GLU A 97 -2.64 9.95 -17.88
C GLU A 97 -2.72 8.43 -17.90
N ILE A 98 -1.64 7.77 -17.51
CA ILE A 98 -1.61 6.30 -17.35
C ILE A 98 -2.58 5.87 -16.24
N ALA A 99 -2.58 6.55 -15.10
CA ALA A 99 -3.50 6.27 -14.00
C ALA A 99 -4.97 6.44 -14.41
N ASP A 100 -5.28 7.51 -15.16
CA ASP A 100 -6.62 7.78 -15.68
C ASP A 100 -7.06 6.70 -16.69
N ALA A 101 -6.17 6.27 -17.58
CA ALA A 101 -6.43 5.21 -18.52
C ALA A 101 -6.68 3.84 -17.84
N ILE A 102 -5.92 3.53 -16.80
CA ILE A 102 -6.13 2.32 -15.99
C ILE A 102 -7.51 2.36 -15.35
N LYS A 103 -7.88 3.50 -14.77
CA LYS A 103 -9.20 3.69 -14.15
C LYS A 103 -10.34 3.50 -15.16
N GLU A 104 -10.22 4.06 -16.35
CA GLU A 104 -11.25 3.94 -17.40
C GLU A 104 -11.39 2.52 -17.93
N GLN A 105 -10.28 1.82 -18.15
CA GLN A 105 -10.30 0.51 -18.81
C GLN A 105 -10.51 -0.65 -17.84
N THR A 106 -9.98 -0.56 -16.63
CA THR A 106 -10.05 -1.63 -15.62
C THR A 106 -10.93 -1.28 -14.43
N GLY A 107 -11.26 -0.02 -14.22
CA GLY A 107 -11.98 0.45 -13.05
C GLY A 107 -11.13 0.50 -11.76
N LEU A 108 -9.84 0.23 -11.85
CA LEU A 108 -8.93 0.26 -10.71
C LEU A 108 -8.37 1.67 -10.50
N GLU A 109 -8.50 2.18 -9.28
CA GLU A 109 -7.84 3.42 -8.89
C GLU A 109 -6.38 3.17 -8.54
N VAL A 110 -5.49 3.76 -9.31
CA VAL A 110 -4.04 3.75 -9.07
C VAL A 110 -3.56 5.19 -8.94
N GLU A 111 -2.88 5.47 -7.84
CA GLU A 111 -2.30 6.81 -7.66
C GLU A 111 -1.09 6.99 -8.58
N LYS A 112 -0.94 8.18 -9.17
CA LYS A 112 0.21 8.53 -10.00
C LYS A 112 1.57 8.31 -9.31
N LYS A 113 1.61 8.44 -7.99
CA LYS A 113 2.82 8.21 -7.19
C LYS A 113 3.25 6.74 -7.15
N LYS A 114 2.33 5.83 -7.37
CA LYS A 114 2.58 4.39 -7.41
C LYS A 114 3.07 3.91 -8.77
N ILE A 115 2.89 4.72 -9.80
CA ILE A 115 3.37 4.44 -11.15
C ILE A 115 4.82 4.89 -11.26
N VAL A 116 5.72 3.93 -11.47
CA VAL A 116 7.15 4.20 -11.65
C VAL A 116 7.41 4.45 -13.12
N LEU A 117 7.62 5.69 -13.47
CA LEU A 117 7.91 6.13 -14.82
C LEU A 117 9.22 6.94 -14.79
N GLU A 118 10.29 6.38 -15.30
CA GLU A 118 11.60 7.05 -15.33
C GLU A 118 11.58 8.31 -16.19
N ASN A 119 10.96 8.21 -17.37
CA ASN A 119 10.81 9.32 -18.28
C ASN A 119 9.39 9.32 -18.87
N PRO A 120 8.81 10.49 -19.14
CA PRO A 120 7.53 10.58 -19.84
C PRO A 120 7.62 9.88 -21.21
N ILE A 121 6.56 9.19 -21.60
CA ILE A 121 6.51 8.49 -22.89
C ILE A 121 6.27 9.51 -23.99
N LYS A 122 7.16 9.55 -24.96
CA LYS A 122 7.10 10.51 -26.09
C LYS A 122 6.98 9.85 -27.45
N GLU A 123 6.94 8.52 -27.49
CA GLU A 123 6.90 7.76 -28.72
C GLU A 123 5.71 6.81 -28.76
N LEU A 124 5.21 6.53 -29.96
CA LEU A 124 4.18 5.50 -30.16
C LEU A 124 4.76 4.09 -29.94
N GLY A 125 3.92 3.17 -29.55
CA GLY A 125 4.27 1.78 -29.38
C GLY A 125 3.98 1.23 -28.00
N VAL A 126 4.52 0.06 -27.71
CA VAL A 126 4.33 -0.62 -26.44
C VAL A 126 5.44 -0.25 -25.48
N HIS A 127 5.04 0.29 -24.33
CA HIS A 127 5.96 0.66 -23.25
C HIS A 127 5.59 -0.14 -21.99
N THR A 128 6.59 -0.63 -21.28
CA THR A 128 6.38 -1.32 -20.00
C THR A 128 6.49 -0.32 -18.85
N VAL A 129 5.44 -0.25 -18.04
CA VAL A 129 5.37 0.63 -16.89
C VAL A 129 5.22 -0.21 -15.63
N GLN A 130 6.01 0.09 -14.61
CA GLN A 130 5.92 -0.58 -13.33
C GLN A 130 4.97 0.17 -12.40
N ILE A 131 4.05 -0.56 -11.79
CA ILE A 131 3.11 -0.02 -10.81
C ILE A 131 3.38 -0.69 -9.47
N LYS A 132 3.56 0.11 -8.43
CA LYS A 132 3.67 -0.36 -7.06
C LYS A 132 2.28 -0.47 -6.44
N LEU A 133 1.96 -1.61 -5.91
CA LEU A 133 0.72 -1.89 -5.21
C LEU A 133 0.96 -2.06 -3.70
N TYR A 134 -0.10 -2.31 -2.95
CA TYR A 134 -0.04 -2.48 -1.51
C TYR A 134 0.92 -3.62 -1.10
N GLY A 135 1.61 -3.44 0.02
CA GLY A 135 2.46 -4.48 0.62
C GLY A 135 3.72 -4.85 -0.15
N GLY A 136 4.24 -3.95 -0.99
CA GLY A 136 5.44 -4.21 -1.80
C GLY A 136 5.18 -5.04 -3.06
N VAL A 137 3.93 -5.36 -3.36
CA VAL A 137 3.54 -5.99 -4.62
C VAL A 137 3.71 -4.98 -5.74
N SER A 138 4.39 -5.35 -6.79
CA SER A 138 4.55 -4.53 -7.99
C SER A 138 4.10 -5.29 -9.23
N SER A 139 3.57 -4.59 -10.20
CA SER A 139 3.14 -5.13 -11.47
C SER A 139 3.78 -4.38 -12.62
N LYS A 140 4.13 -5.09 -13.67
CA LYS A 140 4.60 -4.50 -14.92
C LYS A 140 3.47 -4.56 -15.93
N ILE A 141 3.00 -3.40 -16.36
CA ILE A 141 1.90 -3.27 -17.31
C ILE A 141 2.46 -2.85 -18.66
N LYS A 142 1.95 -3.46 -19.71
CA LYS A 142 2.23 -3.02 -21.07
C LYS A 142 1.23 -1.93 -21.46
N VAL A 143 1.74 -0.76 -21.69
CA VAL A 143 0.96 0.38 -22.18
C VAL A 143 1.21 0.53 -23.68
N LYS A 144 0.18 0.29 -24.46
CA LYS A 144 0.24 0.48 -25.91
C LYS A 144 -0.28 1.86 -26.26
N ILE A 145 0.53 2.65 -26.93
CA ILE A 145 0.16 3.98 -27.37
C ILE A 145 -0.07 3.94 -28.89
N GLU A 146 -1.28 4.23 -29.26
CA GLU A 146 -1.71 4.29 -30.66
C GLU A 146 -1.93 5.74 -31.10
N GLU A 147 -1.82 5.99 -32.38
CA GLU A 147 -2.14 7.28 -32.97
C GLU A 147 -3.66 7.51 -32.92
N GLU A 148 -4.03 8.69 -32.46
CA GLU A 148 -5.43 9.12 -32.44
C GLU A 148 -5.97 9.41 -33.85
#